data_23526a3e0a05bd2953e8726c17a1aae3
#
_entry.id   23526a3e0a05bd2953e8726c17a1aae3
#
_cell.length_a   1.000
_cell.length_b   1.000
_cell.length_c   1.000
_cell.angle_alpha   90.00
_cell.angle_beta   90.00
_cell.angle_gamma   90.00
#
_symmetry.space_group_name_H-M   'P 1'
#
loop_
_entity.id
_entity.type
_entity.pdbx_description
1 polymer ?
#
loop_
_entity_poly.entity_id
_entity_poly.type
_entity_poly.pdbx_seq_one_letter_code
_entity_poly.pdbx_strand_id
1 'polypeptide(L)'
;MTVAEIFAGESDNVEFKSEIPPKSEKYMKTVVAFANGKGGKLVFGVENGTWAVTGFSKEEVFQKMDAITNAIFDSCEPKITPNIAVQEIDGKLIIVVEIISGMQRPYYIKSQGIMDGTYIRVAGTTRHAERYRVQELIMEGTNRSYDQIESEQIVSENEIAAFCEKMYQHAIKLAETDTAREQIQKVGKNQLLSWKLLIEREGVCHPTNGYLLLDGDMTDFPDAAIQCAVFKGKVRDIFITRKEFTGAIYEQIEDAYNFVLQHIDLGSRIEGIARQDYYELPVKAIREMISNAVCHRSYLTPGKIQVALFDDRLEVTSPGMLDSEITIEKMKTGLSKIRNRGIAAAFSYMNIVEAWGSGIPKMFQEAKEYGLREPELIDMGSDFRINLYRKKAITDQNGVVDPRERDTNDTKADTNDTKADTNDTKADTDDINDTYEKAILDIIQNDSSVTQKNIGKKLGISIATVKRIMRSLQKSGWIQREGSSRNGSWVIINSKE
;
A
#
# COMPACT_ATOMS: atom_id res chain seq x y z
N MET A 1 22.03 16.58 -10.96
CA MET A 1 22.21 15.64 -9.84
C MET A 1 23.30 16.16 -8.93
N THR A 2 23.13 16.14 -7.66
CA THR A 2 24.12 16.62 -6.68
C THR A 2 24.88 15.44 -6.07
N VAL A 3 26.03 15.71 -5.43
CA VAL A 3 26.79 14.70 -4.70
C VAL A 3 25.92 14.06 -3.60
N ALA A 4 25.10 14.86 -2.92
CA ALA A 4 24.16 14.35 -1.89
C ALA A 4 23.12 13.39 -2.47
N GLU A 5 22.60 13.62 -3.67
CA GLU A 5 21.67 12.71 -4.36
C GLU A 5 22.34 11.39 -4.77
N ILE A 6 23.64 11.39 -5.07
CA ILE A 6 24.40 10.17 -5.34
C ILE A 6 24.57 9.35 -4.06
N PHE A 7 24.94 10.00 -2.95
CA PHE A 7 25.11 9.32 -1.67
C PHE A 7 23.79 8.81 -1.06
N ALA A 8 22.64 9.33 -1.50
CA ALA A 8 21.32 8.77 -1.13
C ALA A 8 21.09 7.36 -1.68
N GLY A 9 21.87 6.96 -2.71
CA GLY A 9 21.87 5.62 -3.26
C GLY A 9 20.79 5.35 -4.31
N GLU A 10 20.66 4.08 -4.71
CA GLU A 10 19.60 3.62 -5.59
C GLU A 10 18.24 3.69 -4.91
N SER A 11 17.22 4.01 -5.70
CA SER A 11 15.84 4.13 -5.24
C SER A 11 14.87 3.61 -6.32
N ASP A 12 13.57 3.77 -6.09
CA ASP A 12 12.53 3.41 -7.07
C ASP A 12 12.75 4.08 -8.42
N ASN A 13 13.33 5.27 -8.42
CA ASN A 13 13.48 6.13 -9.59
C ASN A 13 14.92 6.53 -9.90
N VAL A 14 15.92 5.93 -9.25
CA VAL A 14 17.35 6.16 -9.54
C VAL A 14 18.09 4.85 -9.60
N GLU A 15 18.90 4.65 -10.65
CA GLU A 15 19.78 3.50 -10.83
C GLU A 15 21.16 3.95 -11.29
N PHE A 16 22.22 3.42 -10.68
CA PHE A 16 23.61 3.73 -10.97
C PHE A 16 24.31 2.61 -11.74
N LYS A 17 25.23 3.00 -12.62
CA LYS A 17 26.14 2.07 -13.31
C LYS A 17 27.50 2.73 -13.46
N SER A 18 28.56 2.01 -13.09
CA SER A 18 29.95 2.49 -13.20
C SER A 18 30.37 2.77 -14.63
N GLU A 19 29.82 2.02 -15.60
CA GLU A 19 30.11 2.11 -17.02
C GLU A 19 28.87 1.81 -17.87
N ILE A 20 28.91 2.12 -19.15
CA ILE A 20 27.85 1.73 -20.09
C ILE A 20 28.05 0.26 -20.45
N PRO A 21 27.07 -0.62 -20.12
CA PRO A 21 27.17 -2.03 -20.46
C PRO A 21 27.34 -2.24 -21.98
N PRO A 22 28.22 -3.14 -22.43
CA PRO A 22 28.41 -3.43 -23.86
C PRO A 22 27.13 -3.87 -24.57
N LYS A 23 26.26 -4.57 -23.86
CA LYS A 23 24.91 -4.92 -24.35
C LYS A 23 23.90 -3.93 -23.79
N SER A 24 23.31 -3.13 -24.67
CA SER A 24 22.28 -2.14 -24.29
C SER A 24 21.07 -2.75 -23.58
N GLU A 25 20.74 -3.99 -23.87
CA GLU A 25 19.63 -4.72 -23.24
C GLU A 25 19.70 -4.70 -21.70
N LYS A 26 20.91 -4.70 -21.10
CA LYS A 26 21.10 -4.69 -19.64
C LYS A 26 20.53 -3.45 -18.96
N TYR A 27 20.60 -2.28 -19.61
CA TYR A 27 20.01 -1.06 -19.05
C TYR A 27 18.66 -0.71 -19.68
N MET A 28 18.34 -1.31 -20.84
CA MET A 28 17.09 -1.08 -21.53
C MET A 28 15.89 -1.53 -20.70
N LYS A 29 16.03 -2.62 -19.93
CA LYS A 29 15.02 -3.09 -18.96
C LYS A 29 14.64 -2.01 -17.94
N THR A 30 15.64 -1.28 -17.43
CA THR A 30 15.43 -0.17 -16.50
C THR A 30 14.77 1.02 -17.19
N VAL A 31 15.19 1.35 -18.41
CA VAL A 31 14.58 2.42 -19.23
C VAL A 31 13.09 2.15 -19.43
N VAL A 32 12.75 0.94 -19.88
CA VAL A 32 11.35 0.50 -20.06
C VAL A 32 10.59 0.54 -18.75
N ALA A 33 11.19 0.05 -17.66
CA ALA A 33 10.55 0.04 -16.36
C ALA A 33 10.26 1.46 -15.82
N PHE A 34 11.15 2.41 -16.07
CA PHE A 34 10.91 3.81 -15.73
C PHE A 34 9.79 4.42 -16.57
N ALA A 35 9.74 4.15 -17.88
CA ALA A 35 8.66 4.63 -18.75
C ALA A 35 7.28 4.03 -18.35
N ASN A 36 7.22 2.79 -17.91
CA ASN A 36 6.01 2.14 -17.41
C ASN A 36 5.64 2.57 -15.99
N GLY A 37 6.54 3.20 -15.27
CA GLY A 37 6.37 3.63 -13.88
C GLY A 37 6.29 5.15 -13.71
N LYS A 38 6.90 5.64 -12.64
CA LYS A 38 6.94 7.07 -12.25
C LYS A 38 7.99 7.88 -13.00
N GLY A 39 8.67 7.27 -13.96
CA GLY A 39 9.90 7.83 -14.54
C GLY A 39 11.11 7.54 -13.67
N GLY A 40 12.28 8.05 -14.04
CA GLY A 40 13.49 7.87 -13.25
C GLY A 40 14.75 8.32 -13.94
N LYS A 41 15.86 8.21 -13.22
CA LYS A 41 17.20 8.59 -13.69
C LYS A 41 18.12 7.37 -13.70
N LEU A 42 18.68 7.08 -14.85
CA LEU A 42 19.76 6.12 -15.02
C LEU A 42 21.07 6.89 -15.16
N VAL A 43 22.00 6.66 -14.25
CA VAL A 43 23.24 7.41 -14.15
C VAL A 43 24.41 6.50 -14.47
N PHE A 44 25.20 6.87 -15.47
CA PHE A 44 26.43 6.18 -15.84
C PHE A 44 27.66 6.96 -15.37
N GLY A 45 28.67 6.26 -14.89
CA GLY A 45 29.90 6.84 -14.34
C GLY A 45 29.89 6.91 -12.81
N VAL A 46 29.01 6.16 -12.13
CA VAL A 46 28.95 6.02 -10.67
C VAL A 46 28.86 4.55 -10.30
N GLU A 47 29.72 4.10 -9.40
CA GLU A 47 29.76 2.70 -8.96
C GLU A 47 28.64 2.44 -7.94
N ASN A 48 27.89 1.37 -8.17
CA ASN A 48 26.82 0.95 -7.27
C ASN A 48 27.42 0.37 -5.97
N GLY A 49 26.94 0.80 -4.82
CA GLY A 49 27.34 0.33 -3.49
C GLY A 49 28.43 1.17 -2.83
N THR A 50 29.46 1.61 -3.57
CA THR A 50 30.49 2.54 -3.06
C THR A 50 30.16 4.00 -3.32
N TRP A 51 29.29 4.24 -4.29
CA TRP A 51 28.90 5.57 -4.81
C TRP A 51 30.07 6.39 -5.35
N ALA A 52 31.20 5.72 -5.62
CA ALA A 52 32.38 6.36 -6.17
C ALA A 52 32.11 6.84 -7.61
N VAL A 53 32.43 8.08 -7.90
CA VAL A 53 32.34 8.61 -9.26
C VAL A 53 33.50 8.06 -10.06
N THR A 54 33.25 7.17 -11.02
CA THR A 54 34.24 6.66 -11.99
C THR A 54 34.44 7.63 -13.14
N GLY A 55 33.31 8.15 -13.67
CA GLY A 55 33.28 9.18 -14.72
C GLY A 55 33.74 8.68 -16.09
N PHE A 56 33.67 9.61 -17.08
CA PHE A 56 34.11 9.42 -18.47
C PHE A 56 35.05 10.54 -18.86
N SER A 57 35.88 10.32 -19.90
CA SER A 57 36.72 11.37 -20.50
C SER A 57 35.88 12.33 -21.32
N LYS A 58 36.40 13.55 -21.51
CA LYS A 58 35.75 14.58 -22.34
C LYS A 58 35.60 14.17 -23.80
N GLU A 59 36.54 13.37 -24.28
CA GLU A 59 36.59 12.89 -25.66
C GLU A 59 35.51 11.84 -25.94
N GLU A 60 35.15 11.02 -24.93
CA GLU A 60 34.25 9.89 -25.11
C GLU A 60 32.79 10.20 -24.74
N VAL A 61 32.60 11.17 -23.84
CA VAL A 61 31.28 11.37 -23.18
C VAL A 61 30.16 11.67 -24.19
N PHE A 62 30.41 12.51 -25.18
CA PHE A 62 29.39 12.87 -26.17
C PHE A 62 29.08 11.74 -27.14
N GLN A 63 30.09 10.97 -27.57
CA GLN A 63 29.88 9.80 -28.40
C GLN A 63 29.08 8.72 -27.66
N LYS A 64 29.34 8.52 -26.35
CA LYS A 64 28.61 7.62 -25.48
C LYS A 64 27.16 8.08 -25.29
N MET A 65 26.92 9.36 -25.12
CA MET A 65 25.59 9.94 -25.01
C MET A 65 24.76 9.70 -26.28
N ASP A 66 25.32 9.92 -27.47
CA ASP A 66 24.65 9.63 -28.73
C ASP A 66 24.32 8.13 -28.89
N ALA A 67 25.26 7.26 -28.53
CA ALA A 67 25.06 5.82 -28.57
C ALA A 67 23.91 5.38 -27.64
N ILE A 68 23.81 5.95 -26.43
CA ILE A 68 22.71 5.67 -25.50
C ILE A 68 21.37 6.14 -26.08
N THR A 69 21.35 7.37 -26.64
CA THR A 69 20.13 7.95 -27.23
C THR A 69 19.60 7.07 -28.36
N ASN A 70 20.47 6.70 -29.29
CA ASN A 70 20.10 5.84 -30.42
C ASN A 70 19.65 4.46 -29.94
N ALA A 71 20.36 3.85 -28.98
CA ALA A 71 19.99 2.55 -28.45
C ALA A 71 18.60 2.55 -27.79
N ILE A 72 18.26 3.60 -27.02
CA ILE A 72 16.92 3.72 -26.40
C ILE A 72 15.86 3.90 -27.48
N PHE A 73 16.09 4.81 -28.43
CA PHE A 73 15.12 5.12 -29.46
C PHE A 73 14.81 3.93 -30.41
N ASP A 74 15.81 3.10 -30.69
CA ASP A 74 15.68 1.97 -31.61
C ASP A 74 15.16 0.69 -30.93
N SER A 75 15.44 0.53 -29.64
CA SER A 75 15.12 -0.71 -28.91
C SER A 75 13.76 -0.71 -28.24
N CYS A 76 13.13 0.44 -28.01
CA CYS A 76 11.88 0.54 -27.27
C CYS A 76 10.66 0.74 -28.20
N GLU A 77 9.55 0.14 -27.80
CA GLU A 77 8.25 0.36 -28.42
C GLU A 77 7.18 0.51 -27.29
N PRO A 78 6.31 1.53 -27.31
CA PRO A 78 6.43 2.77 -28.10
C PRO A 78 7.79 3.45 -27.92
N LYS A 79 8.13 4.36 -28.83
CA LYS A 79 9.42 5.07 -28.76
C LYS A 79 9.54 5.88 -27.47
N ILE A 80 10.69 5.76 -26.81
CA ILE A 80 11.05 6.56 -25.63
C ILE A 80 12.04 7.62 -26.03
N THR A 81 11.73 8.87 -25.72
CA THR A 81 12.67 10.00 -25.91
C THR A 81 13.28 10.34 -24.56
N PRO A 82 14.55 9.96 -24.32
CA PRO A 82 15.23 10.28 -23.07
C PRO A 82 15.66 11.74 -23.03
N ASN A 83 15.71 12.34 -21.85
CA ASN A 83 16.42 13.59 -21.61
C ASN A 83 17.82 13.23 -21.07
N ILE A 84 18.86 13.49 -21.86
CA ILE A 84 20.24 13.11 -21.52
C ILE A 84 21.06 14.34 -21.26
N ALA A 85 21.75 14.39 -20.14
CA ALA A 85 22.65 15.47 -19.75
C ALA A 85 23.99 14.92 -19.26
N VAL A 86 25.07 15.65 -19.59
CA VAL A 86 26.38 15.43 -19.00
C VAL A 86 26.54 16.37 -17.82
N GLN A 87 26.99 15.85 -16.69
CA GLN A 87 27.26 16.63 -15.48
C GLN A 87 28.67 16.35 -14.99
N GLU A 88 29.33 17.37 -14.44
CA GLU A 88 30.65 17.25 -13.83
C GLU A 88 30.50 17.15 -12.31
N ILE A 89 31.08 16.11 -11.71
CA ILE A 89 31.12 15.87 -10.28
C ILE A 89 32.54 15.50 -9.90
N ASP A 90 33.14 16.25 -8.98
CA ASP A 90 34.53 16.07 -8.52
C ASP A 90 35.55 15.98 -9.67
N GLY A 91 35.36 16.81 -10.72
CA GLY A 91 36.26 16.86 -11.91
C GLY A 91 36.07 15.70 -12.88
N LYS A 92 35.05 14.83 -12.68
CA LYS A 92 34.70 13.70 -13.55
C LYS A 92 33.34 13.90 -14.21
N LEU A 93 33.22 13.48 -15.46
CA LEU A 93 31.97 13.60 -16.22
C LEU A 93 31.12 12.37 -16.05
N ILE A 94 29.87 12.55 -15.68
CA ILE A 94 28.83 11.51 -15.62
C ILE A 94 27.74 11.77 -16.65
N ILE A 95 27.05 10.71 -17.09
CA ILE A 95 25.90 10.81 -17.99
C ILE A 95 24.64 10.51 -17.19
N VAL A 96 23.72 11.47 -17.15
CA VAL A 96 22.41 11.31 -16.52
C VAL A 96 21.36 11.18 -17.60
N VAL A 97 20.70 10.03 -17.64
CA VAL A 97 19.60 9.71 -18.56
C VAL A 97 18.30 9.76 -17.77
N GLU A 98 17.50 10.78 -18.01
CA GLU A 98 16.20 10.93 -17.39
C GLU A 98 15.11 10.41 -18.32
N ILE A 99 14.32 9.48 -17.82
CA ILE A 99 13.18 8.90 -18.49
C ILE A 99 11.92 9.40 -17.81
N ILE A 100 11.06 10.04 -18.57
CA ILE A 100 9.77 10.53 -18.08
C ILE A 100 8.76 9.38 -18.09
N SER A 101 7.82 9.39 -17.15
CA SER A 101 6.67 8.48 -17.13
C SER A 101 5.93 8.59 -18.47
N GLY A 102 5.78 7.45 -19.16
CA GLY A 102 5.17 7.41 -20.48
C GLY A 102 3.65 7.29 -20.42
N MET A 103 2.96 7.91 -21.38
CA MET A 103 1.49 7.89 -21.48
C MET A 103 0.96 6.76 -22.38
N GLN A 104 1.78 6.22 -23.28
CA GLN A 104 1.39 5.18 -24.25
C GLN A 104 1.77 3.77 -23.77
N ARG A 105 1.54 3.49 -22.50
CA ARG A 105 1.85 2.20 -21.87
C ARG A 105 1.11 1.04 -22.55
N PRO A 106 1.70 -0.17 -22.55
CA PRO A 106 3.02 -0.53 -22.01
C PRO A 106 4.15 -0.19 -22.98
N TYR A 107 5.25 0.29 -22.42
CA TYR A 107 6.53 0.36 -23.13
C TYR A 107 7.23 -0.98 -22.97
N TYR A 108 7.89 -1.46 -24.00
CA TYR A 108 8.57 -2.75 -23.98
C TYR A 108 9.81 -2.78 -24.88
N ILE A 109 10.69 -3.75 -24.65
CA ILE A 109 11.84 -3.99 -25.54
C ILE A 109 11.32 -4.64 -26.80
N LYS A 110 11.45 -3.95 -27.93
CA LYS A 110 10.86 -4.33 -29.22
C LYS A 110 11.23 -5.74 -29.68
N SER A 111 12.50 -6.15 -29.50
CA SER A 111 12.97 -7.50 -29.89
C SER A 111 12.36 -8.63 -29.08
N GLN A 112 11.79 -8.36 -27.89
CA GLN A 112 11.19 -9.33 -26.99
C GLN A 112 9.66 -9.36 -27.08
N GLY A 113 9.06 -8.34 -27.74
CA GLY A 113 7.60 -8.19 -27.81
C GLY A 113 6.96 -7.72 -26.50
N ILE A 114 5.67 -7.43 -26.60
CA ILE A 114 4.92 -6.81 -25.49
C ILE A 114 4.87 -7.66 -24.21
N MET A 115 4.76 -8.98 -24.33
CA MET A 115 4.60 -9.87 -23.17
C MET A 115 5.92 -10.12 -22.44
N ASP A 116 7.01 -10.31 -23.15
CA ASP A 116 8.31 -10.68 -22.56
C ASP A 116 9.25 -9.47 -22.43
N GLY A 117 8.97 -8.38 -23.15
CA GLY A 117 9.78 -7.15 -23.14
C GLY A 117 9.29 -6.06 -22.19
N THR A 118 8.17 -6.28 -21.49
CA THR A 118 7.62 -5.29 -20.55
C THR A 118 8.23 -5.47 -19.16
N TYR A 119 8.80 -4.40 -18.64
CA TYR A 119 9.42 -4.34 -17.32
C TYR A 119 8.80 -3.23 -16.48
N ILE A 120 8.81 -3.45 -15.15
CA ILE A 120 8.32 -2.50 -14.13
C ILE A 120 9.33 -2.36 -13.00
N ARG A 121 9.22 -1.28 -12.22
CA ARG A 121 9.98 -1.08 -10.97
C ARG A 121 9.16 -1.58 -9.79
N VAL A 122 9.78 -2.39 -8.95
CA VAL A 122 9.20 -2.88 -7.70
C VAL A 122 10.25 -2.70 -6.61
N ALA A 123 9.99 -1.82 -5.65
CA ALA A 123 10.87 -1.54 -4.51
C ALA A 123 12.35 -1.36 -4.91
N GLY A 124 12.61 -0.49 -5.90
CA GLY A 124 13.97 -0.19 -6.36
C GLY A 124 14.60 -1.25 -7.29
N THR A 125 13.91 -2.34 -7.62
CA THR A 125 14.40 -3.35 -8.57
C THR A 125 13.60 -3.37 -9.86
N THR A 126 14.27 -3.63 -10.99
CA THR A 126 13.62 -3.85 -12.29
C THR A 126 13.20 -5.31 -12.40
N ARG A 127 11.90 -5.55 -12.63
CA ARG A 127 11.33 -6.88 -12.78
C ARG A 127 10.52 -6.99 -14.07
N HIS A 128 10.45 -8.18 -14.62
CA HIS A 128 9.55 -8.51 -15.70
C HIS A 128 8.09 -8.33 -15.23
N ALA A 129 7.24 -7.72 -16.04
CA ALA A 129 5.83 -7.55 -15.72
C ALA A 129 5.06 -8.85 -15.94
N GLU A 130 4.28 -9.27 -14.95
CA GLU A 130 3.38 -10.40 -15.10
C GLU A 130 2.23 -10.08 -16.06
N ARG A 131 1.58 -11.10 -16.61
CA ARG A 131 0.54 -10.94 -17.64
C ARG A 131 -0.57 -9.96 -17.25
N TYR A 132 -1.07 -10.08 -16.03
CA TYR A 132 -2.12 -9.17 -15.53
C TYR A 132 -1.63 -7.72 -15.48
N ARG A 133 -0.35 -7.50 -15.11
CA ARG A 133 0.23 -6.15 -15.07
C ARG A 133 0.43 -5.58 -16.48
N VAL A 134 0.79 -6.40 -17.46
CA VAL A 134 0.84 -5.97 -18.87
C VAL A 134 -0.55 -5.55 -19.34
N GLN A 135 -1.60 -6.31 -19.00
CA GLN A 135 -2.98 -5.95 -19.30
C GLN A 135 -3.42 -4.62 -18.65
N GLU A 136 -3.08 -4.40 -17.39
CA GLU A 136 -3.33 -3.12 -16.72
C GLU A 136 -2.64 -1.95 -17.44
N LEU A 137 -1.38 -2.11 -17.82
CA LEU A 137 -0.63 -1.09 -18.57
C LEU A 137 -1.25 -0.81 -19.95
N ILE A 138 -1.78 -1.82 -20.65
CA ILE A 138 -2.53 -1.65 -21.92
C ILE A 138 -3.79 -0.81 -21.67
N MET A 139 -4.51 -1.06 -20.60
CA MET A 139 -5.71 -0.29 -20.26
C MET A 139 -5.34 1.15 -19.89
N GLU A 140 -4.30 1.35 -19.08
CA GLU A 140 -3.79 2.67 -18.74
C GLU A 140 -3.43 3.46 -20.00
N GLY A 141 -2.65 2.87 -20.92
CA GLY A 141 -2.22 3.51 -22.18
C GLY A 141 -3.35 3.79 -23.17
N THR A 142 -4.43 3.00 -23.12
CA THR A 142 -5.64 3.22 -23.94
C THR A 142 -6.70 4.06 -23.25
N ASN A 143 -6.43 4.54 -22.04
CA ASN A 143 -7.37 5.29 -21.21
C ASN A 143 -8.69 4.54 -20.96
N ARG A 144 -8.63 3.22 -20.79
CA ARG A 144 -9.75 2.33 -20.45
C ARG A 144 -9.57 1.82 -19.03
N SER A 145 -10.67 1.40 -18.41
CA SER A 145 -10.66 0.72 -17.11
C SER A 145 -11.30 -0.66 -17.25
N TYR A 146 -10.90 -1.58 -16.36
CA TYR A 146 -11.36 -2.97 -16.41
C TYR A 146 -12.88 -3.09 -16.29
N ASP A 147 -13.48 -2.27 -15.46
CA ASP A 147 -14.92 -2.21 -15.23
C ASP A 147 -15.73 -1.71 -16.46
N GLN A 148 -15.05 -1.13 -17.47
CA GLN A 148 -15.65 -0.66 -18.71
C GLN A 148 -15.50 -1.66 -19.88
N ILE A 149 -14.92 -2.84 -19.66
CA ILE A 149 -14.84 -3.90 -20.67
C ILE A 149 -16.23 -4.48 -20.87
N GLU A 150 -16.64 -4.56 -22.14
CA GLU A 150 -17.89 -5.15 -22.56
C GLU A 150 -17.91 -6.65 -22.30
N SER A 151 -19.00 -7.16 -21.74
CA SER A 151 -19.28 -8.58 -21.60
C SER A 151 -20.00 -9.10 -22.84
N GLU A 152 -19.89 -10.40 -23.10
CA GLU A 152 -20.64 -11.08 -24.15
C GLU A 152 -22.15 -11.25 -23.83
N GLN A 153 -22.54 -11.00 -22.60
CA GLN A 153 -23.91 -11.07 -22.12
C GLN A 153 -24.77 -9.96 -22.79
N ILE A 154 -26.08 -10.20 -22.82
CA ILE A 154 -27.09 -9.23 -23.28
C ILE A 154 -28.04 -8.99 -22.12
N VAL A 155 -28.42 -7.74 -21.92
CA VAL A 155 -29.39 -7.35 -20.88
C VAL A 155 -30.63 -6.70 -21.55
N SER A 156 -31.79 -7.11 -21.08
CA SER A 156 -33.07 -6.55 -21.51
C SER A 156 -33.37 -5.21 -20.83
N GLU A 157 -34.28 -4.43 -21.40
CA GLU A 157 -34.77 -3.17 -20.81
C GLU A 157 -35.35 -3.37 -19.40
N ASN A 158 -35.99 -4.53 -19.14
CA ASN A 158 -36.53 -4.85 -17.81
C ASN A 158 -35.41 -5.09 -16.76
N GLU A 159 -34.35 -5.80 -17.15
CA GLU A 159 -33.19 -6.01 -16.28
C GLU A 159 -32.46 -4.70 -15.99
N ILE A 160 -32.29 -3.86 -17.02
CA ILE A 160 -31.74 -2.52 -16.88
C ILE A 160 -32.57 -1.68 -15.87
N ALA A 161 -33.91 -1.69 -16.04
CA ALA A 161 -34.80 -0.94 -15.13
C ALA A 161 -34.75 -1.46 -13.70
N ALA A 162 -34.68 -2.79 -13.51
CA ALA A 162 -34.54 -3.43 -12.20
C ALA A 162 -33.21 -3.07 -11.54
N PHE A 163 -32.11 -3.08 -12.29
CA PHE A 163 -30.78 -2.67 -11.82
C PHE A 163 -30.77 -1.19 -11.41
N CYS A 164 -31.32 -0.31 -12.23
CA CYS A 164 -31.45 1.11 -11.89
C CYS A 164 -32.26 1.34 -10.60
N GLU A 165 -33.35 0.58 -10.43
CA GLU A 165 -34.16 0.68 -9.21
C GLU A 165 -33.41 0.18 -7.96
N LYS A 166 -32.65 -0.93 -8.05
CA LYS A 166 -31.79 -1.39 -6.96
C LYS A 166 -30.81 -0.30 -6.52
N MET A 167 -30.11 0.33 -7.48
CA MET A 167 -29.16 1.41 -7.17
C MET A 167 -29.86 2.62 -6.55
N TYR A 168 -31.03 3.00 -7.06
CA TYR A 168 -31.81 4.09 -6.50
C TYR A 168 -32.24 3.82 -5.05
N GLN A 169 -32.76 2.63 -4.77
CA GLN A 169 -33.17 2.24 -3.42
C GLN A 169 -31.96 2.23 -2.45
N HIS A 170 -30.78 1.80 -2.92
CA HIS A 170 -29.58 1.83 -2.12
C HIS A 170 -29.13 3.28 -1.83
N ALA A 171 -29.17 4.17 -2.81
CA ALA A 171 -28.88 5.59 -2.62
C ALA A 171 -29.81 6.24 -1.59
N ILE A 172 -31.14 5.97 -1.69
CA ILE A 172 -32.14 6.45 -0.71
C ILE A 172 -31.84 5.93 0.69
N LYS A 173 -31.47 4.63 0.82
CA LYS A 173 -31.15 4.00 2.11
C LYS A 173 -29.94 4.68 2.79
N LEU A 174 -28.94 5.09 2.02
CA LEU A 174 -27.71 5.71 2.53
C LEU A 174 -27.84 7.22 2.77
N ALA A 175 -28.90 7.86 2.28
CA ALA A 175 -29.10 9.29 2.49
C ALA A 175 -29.43 9.60 3.96
N GLU A 176 -28.63 10.46 4.58
CA GLU A 176 -28.71 10.78 6.02
C GLU A 176 -29.90 11.65 6.37
N THR A 177 -30.40 12.48 5.43
CA THR A 177 -31.49 13.44 5.67
C THR A 177 -32.60 13.26 4.66
N ASP A 178 -33.83 13.66 5.04
CA ASP A 178 -34.98 13.62 4.13
C ASP A 178 -34.77 14.53 2.92
N THR A 179 -34.19 15.70 3.11
CA THR A 179 -33.83 16.61 2.02
C THR A 179 -32.86 15.97 1.03
N ALA A 180 -31.87 15.22 1.54
CA ALA A 180 -30.94 14.48 0.67
C ALA A 180 -31.67 13.38 -0.12
N ARG A 181 -32.62 12.67 0.50
CA ARG A 181 -33.44 11.64 -0.18
C ARG A 181 -34.28 12.23 -1.31
N GLU A 182 -34.91 13.40 -1.08
CA GLU A 182 -35.75 14.09 -2.09
C GLU A 182 -34.92 14.58 -3.29
N GLN A 183 -33.62 14.84 -3.11
CA GLN A 183 -32.72 15.29 -4.17
C GLN A 183 -32.18 14.16 -5.06
N ILE A 184 -32.27 12.91 -4.61
CA ILE A 184 -31.77 11.78 -5.39
C ILE A 184 -32.69 11.51 -6.57
N GLN A 185 -32.17 11.70 -7.76
CA GLN A 185 -32.90 11.40 -9.00
C GLN A 185 -32.72 9.94 -9.39
N LYS A 186 -33.78 9.33 -9.95
CA LYS A 186 -33.68 7.97 -10.51
C LYS A 186 -32.73 7.95 -11.69
N VAL A 187 -31.80 7.00 -11.68
CA VAL A 187 -30.94 6.74 -12.82
C VAL A 187 -31.72 5.92 -13.86
N GLY A 188 -31.31 6.04 -15.13
CA GLY A 188 -31.87 5.25 -16.20
C GLY A 188 -30.78 4.80 -17.18
N LYS A 189 -31.16 4.08 -18.22
CA LYS A 189 -30.29 3.53 -19.27
C LYS A 189 -29.25 4.53 -19.77
N ASN A 190 -29.67 5.76 -20.10
CA ASN A 190 -28.77 6.79 -20.62
C ASN A 190 -27.64 7.16 -19.61
N GLN A 191 -27.92 7.13 -18.33
CA GLN A 191 -26.92 7.37 -17.31
C GLN A 191 -25.91 6.23 -17.24
N LEU A 192 -26.37 4.97 -17.32
CA LEU A 192 -25.51 3.79 -17.36
C LEU A 192 -24.59 3.78 -18.58
N LEU A 193 -25.11 4.18 -19.76
CA LEU A 193 -24.33 4.37 -20.98
C LEU A 193 -23.27 5.46 -20.81
N SER A 194 -23.63 6.58 -20.17
CA SER A 194 -22.70 7.69 -19.85
C SER A 194 -21.57 7.24 -18.93
N TRP A 195 -21.86 6.42 -17.92
CA TRP A 195 -20.87 5.84 -17.01
C TRP A 195 -20.08 4.67 -17.59
N LYS A 196 -20.46 4.25 -18.84
CA LYS A 196 -19.91 3.06 -19.50
C LYS A 196 -20.08 1.78 -18.68
N LEU A 197 -21.19 1.67 -17.98
CA LEU A 197 -21.67 0.44 -17.36
C LEU A 197 -22.49 -0.39 -18.36
N LEU A 198 -23.04 0.26 -19.39
CA LEU A 198 -23.67 -0.37 -20.55
C LEU A 198 -23.03 0.10 -21.84
N ILE A 199 -23.05 -0.75 -22.84
CA ILE A 199 -22.69 -0.46 -24.23
C ILE A 199 -23.87 -0.87 -25.11
N GLU A 200 -24.31 0.03 -26.01
CA GLU A 200 -25.38 -0.27 -26.96
C GLU A 200 -24.81 -0.42 -28.37
N ARG A 201 -25.11 -1.54 -28.99
CA ARG A 201 -24.75 -1.83 -30.40
C ARG A 201 -25.95 -2.34 -31.13
N GLU A 202 -26.30 -1.70 -32.23
CA GLU A 202 -27.42 -2.11 -33.08
C GLU A 202 -28.75 -2.29 -32.31
N GLY A 203 -28.96 -1.47 -31.27
CA GLY A 203 -30.15 -1.54 -30.42
C GLY A 203 -30.11 -2.63 -29.34
N VAL A 204 -29.01 -3.36 -29.21
CA VAL A 204 -28.79 -4.39 -28.18
C VAL A 204 -27.89 -3.82 -27.09
N CYS A 205 -28.27 -4.02 -25.85
CA CYS A 205 -27.49 -3.57 -24.67
C CYS A 205 -26.62 -4.70 -24.13
N HIS A 206 -25.32 -4.40 -24.03
CA HIS A 206 -24.31 -5.27 -23.43
C HIS A 206 -23.87 -4.68 -22.09
N PRO A 207 -23.91 -5.44 -20.99
CA PRO A 207 -23.36 -5.00 -19.73
C PRO A 207 -21.83 -4.97 -19.80
N THR A 208 -21.21 -4.12 -19.03
CA THR A 208 -19.77 -4.16 -18.82
C THR A 208 -19.44 -4.92 -17.53
N ASN A 209 -18.15 -5.23 -17.32
CA ASN A 209 -17.71 -5.87 -16.07
C ASN A 209 -18.18 -5.09 -14.84
N GLY A 210 -18.17 -3.75 -14.90
CA GLY A 210 -18.66 -2.90 -13.81
C GLY A 210 -20.15 -3.07 -13.53
N TYR A 211 -20.96 -3.21 -14.57
CA TYR A 211 -22.38 -3.50 -14.41
C TYR A 211 -22.59 -4.84 -13.70
N LEU A 212 -21.91 -5.91 -14.17
CA LEU A 212 -22.04 -7.25 -13.60
C LEU A 212 -21.61 -7.29 -12.13
N LEU A 213 -20.49 -6.65 -11.80
CA LEU A 213 -20.00 -6.53 -10.42
C LEU A 213 -20.97 -5.77 -9.52
N LEU A 214 -21.61 -4.72 -10.03
CA LEU A 214 -22.62 -3.94 -9.31
C LEU A 214 -23.96 -4.68 -9.19
N ASP A 215 -24.36 -5.47 -10.18
CA ASP A 215 -25.59 -6.28 -10.09
C ASP A 215 -25.41 -7.55 -9.25
N GLY A 216 -24.16 -7.99 -9.01
CA GLY A 216 -23.83 -9.14 -8.18
C GLY A 216 -23.63 -10.43 -8.95
N ASP A 217 -23.50 -10.37 -10.29
CA ASP A 217 -23.08 -11.54 -11.06
C ASP A 217 -21.57 -11.76 -10.91
N MET A 218 -21.23 -12.74 -10.07
CA MET A 218 -19.85 -13.10 -9.75
C MET A 218 -19.30 -14.25 -10.58
N THR A 219 -20.02 -14.68 -11.63
CA THR A 219 -19.65 -15.85 -12.44
C THR A 219 -18.23 -15.74 -13.01
N ASP A 220 -17.90 -14.58 -13.57
CA ASP A 220 -16.57 -14.30 -14.14
C ASP A 220 -15.61 -13.64 -13.14
N PHE A 221 -16.04 -13.38 -11.89
CA PHE A 221 -15.32 -12.63 -10.88
C PHE A 221 -15.23 -13.36 -9.53
N PRO A 222 -14.74 -14.61 -9.46
CA PRO A 222 -14.77 -15.41 -8.24
C PRO A 222 -13.96 -14.79 -7.09
N ASP A 223 -12.99 -13.95 -7.41
CA ASP A 223 -12.17 -13.24 -6.44
C ASP A 223 -12.72 -11.85 -6.07
N ALA A 224 -13.81 -11.39 -6.69
CA ALA A 224 -14.43 -10.10 -6.37
C ALA A 224 -15.26 -10.16 -5.09
N ALA A 225 -14.65 -10.63 -4.01
CA ALA A 225 -15.24 -10.83 -2.70
C ALA A 225 -14.45 -10.11 -1.60
N ILE A 226 -15.09 -9.86 -0.46
CA ILE A 226 -14.46 -9.34 0.76
C ILE A 226 -14.38 -10.45 1.80
N GLN A 227 -13.17 -10.77 2.25
CA GLN A 227 -12.94 -11.68 3.37
C GLN A 227 -12.69 -10.87 4.63
N CYS A 228 -13.55 -11.06 5.62
CA CYS A 228 -13.43 -10.47 6.94
C CYS A 228 -12.96 -11.52 7.96
N ALA A 229 -12.04 -11.14 8.84
CA ALA A 229 -11.57 -11.98 9.93
C ALA A 229 -11.25 -11.18 11.18
N VAL A 230 -11.49 -11.78 12.34
CA VAL A 230 -11.03 -11.30 13.65
C VAL A 230 -9.96 -12.24 14.15
N PHE A 231 -8.80 -11.69 14.49
CA PHE A 231 -7.64 -12.42 15.00
C PHE A 231 -7.43 -12.12 16.48
N LYS A 232 -7.00 -13.12 17.23
CA LYS A 232 -6.50 -12.92 18.59
C LYS A 232 -5.03 -12.49 18.54
N GLY A 233 -4.69 -11.39 19.20
CA GLY A 233 -3.33 -10.86 19.20
C GLY A 233 -3.06 -9.94 18.01
N LYS A 234 -1.78 -9.84 17.64
CA LYS A 234 -1.29 -8.88 16.63
C LYS A 234 -0.83 -9.52 15.33
N VAL A 235 -0.92 -10.85 15.26
CA VAL A 235 -0.47 -11.66 14.11
C VAL A 235 -1.60 -12.55 13.61
N ARG A 236 -1.56 -12.95 12.34
CA ARG A 236 -2.57 -13.79 11.69
C ARG A 236 -2.37 -15.26 12.05
N ASP A 237 -2.43 -15.60 13.36
CA ASP A 237 -2.20 -16.97 13.85
C ASP A 237 -3.52 -17.63 14.31
N ILE A 238 -4.27 -16.98 15.20
CA ILE A 238 -5.48 -17.52 15.78
C ILE A 238 -6.71 -16.73 15.30
N PHE A 239 -7.59 -17.40 14.55
CA PHE A 239 -8.88 -16.85 14.14
C PHE A 239 -9.88 -16.96 15.30
N ILE A 240 -10.56 -15.85 15.61
CA ILE A 240 -11.75 -15.83 16.47
C ILE A 240 -12.98 -16.11 15.61
N THR A 241 -13.11 -15.40 14.49
CA THR A 241 -14.18 -15.57 13.52
C THR A 241 -13.72 -15.14 12.14
N ARG A 242 -14.39 -15.66 11.10
CA ARG A 242 -14.16 -15.26 9.71
C ARG A 242 -15.48 -15.34 8.93
N LYS A 243 -15.63 -14.46 7.96
CA LYS A 243 -16.76 -14.46 7.03
C LYS A 243 -16.30 -13.96 5.65
N GLU A 244 -16.91 -14.48 4.61
CA GLU A 244 -16.74 -14.04 3.25
C GLU A 244 -18.06 -13.46 2.73
N PHE A 245 -17.95 -12.30 2.05
CA PHE A 245 -19.09 -11.62 1.45
C PHE A 245 -18.91 -11.61 -0.05
N THR A 246 -19.94 -12.00 -0.77
CA THR A 246 -20.04 -12.09 -2.24
C THR A 246 -21.32 -11.43 -2.72
N GLY A 247 -21.54 -11.32 -4.02
CA GLY A 247 -22.68 -10.64 -4.60
C GLY A 247 -22.38 -9.19 -4.97
N ALA A 248 -23.37 -8.33 -5.03
CA ALA A 248 -23.19 -6.95 -5.45
C ALA A 248 -22.13 -6.23 -4.59
N ILE A 249 -21.13 -5.63 -5.26
CA ILE A 249 -19.95 -5.08 -4.55
C ILE A 249 -20.28 -3.97 -3.57
N TYR A 250 -21.37 -3.23 -3.77
CA TYR A 250 -21.82 -2.22 -2.81
C TYR A 250 -22.47 -2.84 -1.57
N GLU A 251 -23.14 -4.00 -1.68
CA GLU A 251 -23.66 -4.75 -0.55
C GLU A 251 -22.53 -5.40 0.26
N GLN A 252 -21.50 -5.90 -0.40
CA GLN A 252 -20.29 -6.42 0.25
C GLN A 252 -19.62 -5.37 1.14
N ILE A 253 -19.59 -4.09 0.71
CA ILE A 253 -19.05 -2.98 1.52
C ILE A 253 -19.87 -2.83 2.82
N GLU A 254 -21.20 -2.83 2.70
CA GLU A 254 -22.10 -2.69 3.84
C GLU A 254 -21.98 -3.87 4.81
N ASP A 255 -21.92 -5.08 4.29
CA ASP A 255 -21.74 -6.30 5.08
C ASP A 255 -20.39 -6.34 5.80
N ALA A 256 -19.30 -6.00 5.12
CA ALA A 256 -17.98 -5.94 5.72
C ALA A 256 -17.88 -4.83 6.79
N TYR A 257 -18.48 -3.67 6.54
CA TYR A 257 -18.58 -2.60 7.50
C TYR A 257 -19.34 -3.04 8.76
N ASN A 258 -20.52 -3.65 8.59
CA ASN A 258 -21.30 -4.17 9.71
C ASN A 258 -20.57 -5.28 10.47
N PHE A 259 -19.81 -6.14 9.77
CA PHE A 259 -18.97 -7.14 10.41
C PHE A 259 -17.93 -6.49 11.33
N VAL A 260 -17.26 -5.42 10.89
CA VAL A 260 -16.29 -4.70 11.72
C VAL A 260 -16.98 -4.09 12.95
N LEU A 261 -18.13 -3.40 12.77
CA LEU A 261 -18.87 -2.76 13.86
C LEU A 261 -19.33 -3.75 14.93
N GLN A 262 -19.64 -5.00 14.55
CA GLN A 262 -20.04 -6.07 15.48
C GLN A 262 -18.88 -6.59 16.35
N HIS A 263 -17.62 -6.31 15.97
CA HIS A 263 -16.44 -6.87 16.61
C HIS A 263 -15.49 -5.83 17.21
N ILE A 264 -15.84 -4.54 17.15
CA ILE A 264 -15.13 -3.46 17.82
C ILE A 264 -15.92 -3.01 19.06
N ASP A 265 -15.21 -2.43 20.03
CA ASP A 265 -15.83 -1.99 21.28
C ASP A 265 -16.76 -0.80 21.06
N LEU A 266 -17.95 -0.91 21.67
CA LEU A 266 -18.92 0.20 21.75
C LEU A 266 -18.88 0.76 23.18
N GLY A 267 -18.33 1.97 23.30
CA GLY A 267 -18.31 2.73 24.54
C GLY A 267 -19.51 3.68 24.64
N SER A 268 -19.74 4.25 25.81
CA SER A 268 -20.71 5.30 25.99
C SER A 268 -20.11 6.43 26.83
N ARG A 269 -20.37 7.67 26.43
CA ARG A 269 -20.01 8.87 27.18
C ARG A 269 -21.28 9.61 27.59
N ILE A 270 -21.31 10.14 28.81
CA ILE A 270 -22.41 10.98 29.26
C ILE A 270 -21.97 12.43 29.05
N GLU A 271 -22.62 13.13 28.13
CA GLU A 271 -22.44 14.56 27.91
C GLU A 271 -23.71 15.30 28.43
N GLY A 272 -23.58 15.96 29.58
CA GLY A 272 -24.74 16.56 30.27
C GLY A 272 -25.70 15.50 30.77
N ILE A 273 -26.94 15.50 30.26
CA ILE A 273 -28.01 14.50 30.56
C ILE A 273 -28.15 13.43 29.46
N ALA A 274 -27.45 13.58 28.34
CA ALA A 274 -27.56 12.63 27.24
C ALA A 274 -26.41 11.64 27.24
N ARG A 275 -26.73 10.34 27.08
CA ARG A 275 -25.77 9.30 26.79
C ARG A 275 -25.52 9.28 25.29
N GLN A 276 -24.25 9.40 24.89
CA GLN A 276 -23.81 9.19 23.52
C GLN A 276 -23.00 7.90 23.45
N ASP A 277 -23.42 7.00 22.58
CA ASP A 277 -22.66 5.79 22.29
C ASP A 277 -21.67 6.09 21.15
N TYR A 278 -20.43 5.65 21.30
CA TYR A 278 -19.37 5.82 20.31
C TYR A 278 -18.57 4.53 20.17
N TYR A 279 -18.18 4.23 18.95
CA TYR A 279 -17.26 3.12 18.68
C TYR A 279 -15.82 3.53 19.01
N GLU A 280 -14.99 2.56 19.40
CA GLU A 280 -13.56 2.79 19.67
C GLU A 280 -12.77 3.25 18.45
N LEU A 281 -13.26 2.94 17.22
CA LEU A 281 -12.72 3.41 15.95
C LEU A 281 -13.74 4.32 15.25
N PRO A 282 -13.29 5.35 14.51
CA PRO A 282 -14.17 6.24 13.77
C PRO A 282 -14.88 5.47 12.64
N VAL A 283 -16.19 5.39 12.72
CA VAL A 283 -17.03 4.59 11.82
C VAL A 283 -16.95 5.06 10.36
N LYS A 284 -16.79 6.37 10.14
CA LYS A 284 -16.63 6.93 8.79
C LYS A 284 -15.29 6.52 8.19
N ALA A 285 -14.21 6.50 8.98
CA ALA A 285 -12.90 6.01 8.53
C ALA A 285 -12.95 4.53 8.13
N ILE A 286 -13.66 3.68 8.92
CA ILE A 286 -13.84 2.26 8.58
C ILE A 286 -14.54 2.11 7.24
N ARG A 287 -15.67 2.85 7.05
CA ARG A 287 -16.42 2.82 5.79
C ARG A 287 -15.55 3.28 4.62
N GLU A 288 -14.82 4.35 4.78
CA GLU A 288 -13.91 4.90 3.76
C GLU A 288 -12.83 3.89 3.35
N MET A 289 -12.19 3.23 4.33
CA MET A 289 -11.19 2.19 4.05
C MET A 289 -11.74 1.06 3.19
N ILE A 290 -12.93 0.55 3.51
CA ILE A 290 -13.56 -0.58 2.80
C ILE A 290 -14.05 -0.13 1.42
N SER A 291 -14.71 1.03 1.34
CA SER A 291 -15.21 1.58 0.06
C SER A 291 -14.08 1.85 -0.92
N ASN A 292 -12.98 2.46 -0.45
CA ASN A 292 -11.79 2.70 -1.27
C ASN A 292 -11.14 1.40 -1.71
N ALA A 293 -11.07 0.38 -0.85
CA ALA A 293 -10.54 -0.93 -1.21
C ALA A 293 -11.30 -1.56 -2.38
N VAL A 294 -12.63 -1.45 -2.43
CA VAL A 294 -13.47 -1.96 -3.53
C VAL A 294 -13.36 -1.08 -4.77
N CYS A 295 -13.43 0.25 -4.59
CA CYS A 295 -13.41 1.22 -5.70
C CYS A 295 -12.07 1.20 -6.47
N HIS A 296 -10.95 1.05 -5.75
CA HIS A 296 -9.60 1.12 -6.31
C HIS A 296 -8.93 -0.25 -6.53
N ARG A 297 -9.58 -1.36 -6.18
CA ARG A 297 -9.08 -2.70 -6.43
C ARG A 297 -8.70 -2.90 -7.91
N SER A 298 -7.62 -3.64 -8.16
CA SER A 298 -7.38 -4.28 -9.47
C SER A 298 -8.20 -5.56 -9.58
N TYR A 299 -9.18 -5.57 -10.47
CA TYR A 299 -9.98 -6.77 -10.75
C TYR A 299 -9.27 -7.77 -11.67
N LEU A 300 -8.09 -7.42 -12.22
CA LEU A 300 -7.18 -8.31 -12.93
C LEU A 300 -6.25 -9.08 -12.02
N THR A 301 -5.96 -8.52 -10.84
CA THR A 301 -5.08 -9.14 -9.85
C THR A 301 -5.86 -10.20 -9.08
N PRO A 302 -5.39 -11.47 -9.04
CA PRO A 302 -6.00 -12.50 -8.21
C PRO A 302 -5.99 -12.15 -6.73
N GLY A 303 -6.95 -12.68 -6.00
CA GLY A 303 -7.06 -12.51 -4.55
C GLY A 303 -8.23 -11.64 -4.14
N LYS A 304 -8.67 -11.79 -2.91
CA LYS A 304 -9.83 -11.12 -2.33
C LYS A 304 -9.41 -9.92 -1.50
N ILE A 305 -10.29 -8.93 -1.37
CA ILE A 305 -10.10 -7.87 -0.37
C ILE A 305 -10.13 -8.51 1.01
N GLN A 306 -9.19 -8.13 1.86
CA GLN A 306 -9.08 -8.65 3.22
C GLN A 306 -9.33 -7.53 4.23
N VAL A 307 -10.30 -7.75 5.12
CA VAL A 307 -10.61 -6.89 6.26
C VAL A 307 -10.27 -7.68 7.51
N ALA A 308 -9.18 -7.33 8.18
CA ALA A 308 -8.63 -8.08 9.31
C ALA A 308 -8.59 -7.22 10.57
N LEU A 309 -9.34 -7.62 11.59
CA LEU A 309 -9.36 -6.95 12.89
C LEU A 309 -8.44 -7.70 13.86
N PHE A 310 -7.47 -6.97 14.43
CA PHE A 310 -6.52 -7.42 15.44
C PHE A 310 -6.79 -6.73 16.79
N ASP A 311 -6.09 -7.16 17.85
CA ASP A 311 -6.21 -6.52 19.16
C ASP A 311 -5.73 -5.05 19.15
N ASP A 312 -4.83 -4.68 18.22
CA ASP A 312 -4.21 -3.35 18.16
C ASP A 312 -4.57 -2.52 16.91
N ARG A 313 -5.23 -3.10 15.90
CA ARG A 313 -5.55 -2.40 14.65
C ARG A 313 -6.61 -3.10 13.81
N LEU A 314 -7.20 -2.34 12.91
CA LEU A 314 -7.95 -2.81 11.74
C LEU A 314 -7.04 -2.68 10.50
N GLU A 315 -6.87 -3.76 9.73
CA GLU A 315 -6.21 -3.77 8.42
C GLU A 315 -7.24 -3.95 7.31
N VAL A 316 -7.17 -3.14 6.27
CA VAL A 316 -7.88 -3.35 5.01
C VAL A 316 -6.84 -3.46 3.90
N THR A 317 -6.78 -4.61 3.25
CA THR A 317 -5.83 -4.90 2.16
C THR A 317 -6.61 -5.18 0.88
N SER A 318 -6.28 -4.44 -0.19
CA SER A 318 -6.91 -4.55 -1.50
C SER A 318 -5.89 -5.01 -2.55
N PRO A 319 -6.22 -5.98 -3.42
CA PRO A 319 -5.38 -6.37 -4.54
C PRO A 319 -5.15 -5.22 -5.52
N GLY A 320 -3.91 -5.06 -5.97
CA GLY A 320 -3.47 -4.04 -6.91
C GLY A 320 -2.52 -3.03 -6.27
N MET A 321 -1.41 -2.79 -6.95
CA MET A 321 -0.43 -1.77 -6.56
C MET A 321 -1.00 -0.36 -6.71
N LEU A 322 -0.40 0.59 -6.02
CA LEU A 322 -0.73 2.00 -6.19
C LEU A 322 -0.42 2.47 -7.64
N ASP A 323 -1.28 3.31 -8.19
CA ASP A 323 -1.04 3.89 -9.52
C ASP A 323 0.29 4.66 -9.55
N SER A 324 1.03 4.54 -10.65
CA SER A 324 2.37 5.12 -10.79
C SER A 324 2.43 6.65 -10.66
N GLU A 325 1.31 7.34 -10.85
CA GLU A 325 1.24 8.81 -10.75
C GLU A 325 0.87 9.30 -9.34
N ILE A 326 0.46 8.35 -8.46
CA ILE A 326 0.03 8.63 -7.09
C ILE A 326 1.12 8.19 -6.12
N THR A 327 1.40 9.02 -5.13
CA THR A 327 2.23 8.70 -3.97
C THR A 327 1.41 8.80 -2.69
N ILE A 328 1.88 8.18 -1.63
CA ILE A 328 1.21 8.24 -0.31
C ILE A 328 1.05 9.69 0.15
N GLU A 329 2.07 10.54 -0.08
CA GLU A 329 2.03 11.97 0.27
C GLU A 329 0.93 12.69 -0.52
N LYS A 330 0.80 12.41 -1.83
CA LYS A 330 -0.27 12.97 -2.65
C LYS A 330 -1.66 12.51 -2.19
N MET A 331 -1.80 11.24 -1.77
CA MET A 331 -3.07 10.73 -1.21
C MET A 331 -3.46 11.48 0.06
N LYS A 332 -2.50 11.73 0.96
CA LYS A 332 -2.73 12.53 2.19
C LYS A 332 -3.18 13.97 1.89
N THR A 333 -2.88 14.51 0.71
CA THR A 333 -3.36 15.84 0.28
C THR A 333 -4.67 15.80 -0.51
N GLY A 334 -5.29 14.62 -0.67
CA GLY A 334 -6.56 14.45 -1.36
C GLY A 334 -6.46 14.17 -2.85
N LEU A 335 -5.24 13.93 -3.39
CA LEU A 335 -5.12 13.48 -4.76
C LEU A 335 -5.53 12.01 -4.86
N SER A 336 -6.43 11.72 -5.81
CA SER A 336 -6.91 10.37 -6.10
C SER A 336 -6.86 10.13 -7.61
N LYS A 337 -6.58 8.91 -8.01
CA LYS A 337 -6.72 8.44 -9.38
C LYS A 337 -7.63 7.22 -9.41
N ILE A 338 -8.76 7.37 -10.07
CA ILE A 338 -9.81 6.36 -10.11
C ILE A 338 -9.39 5.24 -11.07
N ARG A 339 -9.29 3.99 -10.56
CA ARG A 339 -8.99 2.81 -11.37
C ARG A 339 -10.23 2.28 -12.09
N ASN A 340 -11.38 2.22 -11.40
CA ASN A 340 -12.64 1.67 -11.90
C ASN A 340 -13.65 2.81 -12.05
N ARG A 341 -13.69 3.44 -13.22
CA ARG A 341 -14.43 4.70 -13.45
C ARG A 341 -15.93 4.54 -13.42
N GLY A 342 -16.46 3.45 -14.00
CA GLY A 342 -17.90 3.17 -14.00
C GLY A 342 -18.40 2.82 -12.60
N ILE A 343 -17.64 1.98 -11.86
CA ILE A 343 -17.93 1.66 -10.45
C ILE A 343 -17.89 2.92 -9.60
N ALA A 344 -16.86 3.76 -9.75
CA ALA A 344 -16.75 5.00 -9.00
C ALA A 344 -17.90 5.97 -9.26
N ALA A 345 -18.38 6.07 -10.51
CA ALA A 345 -19.54 6.88 -10.84
C ALA A 345 -20.83 6.35 -10.18
N ALA A 346 -21.04 5.04 -10.17
CA ALA A 346 -22.15 4.40 -9.47
C ALA A 346 -22.04 4.59 -7.94
N PHE A 347 -20.84 4.43 -7.35
CA PHE A 347 -20.61 4.64 -5.93
C PHE A 347 -20.82 6.09 -5.51
N SER A 348 -20.41 7.06 -6.34
CA SER A 348 -20.68 8.48 -6.11
C SER A 348 -22.17 8.76 -6.13
N TYR A 349 -22.92 8.20 -7.10
CA TYR A 349 -24.37 8.31 -7.15
C TYR A 349 -25.05 7.72 -5.91
N MET A 350 -24.58 6.58 -5.43
CA MET A 350 -25.11 5.92 -4.22
C MET A 350 -24.58 6.54 -2.90
N ASN A 351 -23.80 7.61 -2.93
CA ASN A 351 -23.17 8.21 -1.76
C ASN A 351 -22.27 7.23 -0.96
N ILE A 352 -21.65 6.27 -1.64
CA ILE A 352 -20.71 5.33 -1.04
C ILE A 352 -19.32 5.96 -0.94
N VAL A 353 -18.90 6.69 -1.97
CA VAL A 353 -17.61 7.40 -2.03
C VAL A 353 -17.82 8.88 -2.33
N GLU A 354 -16.90 9.71 -1.83
CA GLU A 354 -16.87 11.13 -2.14
C GLU A 354 -16.05 11.39 -3.42
N ALA A 355 -16.61 12.22 -4.33
CA ALA A 355 -15.98 12.48 -5.65
C ALA A 355 -14.71 13.35 -5.60
N TRP A 356 -14.40 13.99 -4.47
CA TRP A 356 -13.40 15.06 -4.37
C TRP A 356 -12.07 14.62 -3.74
N GLY A 357 -11.85 13.32 -3.52
CA GLY A 357 -10.60 12.82 -2.91
C GLY A 357 -10.42 13.19 -1.43
N SER A 358 -11.49 13.66 -0.77
CA SER A 358 -11.46 14.11 0.63
C SER A 358 -11.42 12.96 1.65
N GLY A 359 -11.68 11.72 1.23
CA GLY A 359 -11.85 10.58 2.13
C GLY A 359 -10.59 10.25 2.93
N ILE A 360 -9.43 10.12 2.28
CA ILE A 360 -8.15 9.86 2.98
C ILE A 360 -7.79 10.99 3.96
N PRO A 361 -7.77 12.28 3.57
CA PRO A 361 -7.56 13.37 4.53
C PRO A 361 -8.54 13.36 5.73
N LYS A 362 -9.83 13.10 5.48
CA LYS A 362 -10.84 12.98 6.56
C LYS A 362 -10.54 11.81 7.49
N MET A 363 -10.15 10.65 6.96
CA MET A 363 -9.76 9.49 7.77
C MET A 363 -8.62 9.82 8.74
N PHE A 364 -7.60 10.56 8.28
CA PHE A 364 -6.50 11.03 9.12
C PHE A 364 -6.97 12.01 10.19
N GLN A 365 -7.86 12.95 9.81
CA GLN A 365 -8.43 13.90 10.75
C GLN A 365 -9.27 13.21 11.83
N GLU A 366 -10.15 12.29 11.44
CA GLU A 366 -10.98 11.53 12.38
C GLU A 366 -10.15 10.69 13.34
N ALA A 367 -9.09 10.01 12.85
CA ALA A 367 -8.19 9.27 13.71
C ALA A 367 -7.52 10.18 14.76
N LYS A 368 -7.11 11.40 14.36
CA LYS A 368 -6.56 12.41 15.26
C LYS A 368 -7.59 12.87 16.30
N GLU A 369 -8.83 13.15 15.89
CA GLU A 369 -9.93 13.56 16.80
C GLU A 369 -10.28 12.48 17.82
N TYR A 370 -10.17 11.20 17.42
CA TYR A 370 -10.32 10.05 18.33
C TYR A 370 -9.10 9.83 19.23
N GLY A 371 -8.00 10.60 19.04
CA GLY A 371 -6.73 10.41 19.76
C GLY A 371 -6.07 9.07 19.47
N LEU A 372 -6.21 8.57 18.25
CA LEU A 372 -5.58 7.34 17.77
C LEU A 372 -4.21 7.66 17.16
N ARG A 373 -3.38 6.61 17.04
CA ARG A 373 -2.18 6.69 16.22
C ARG A 373 -2.56 7.00 14.77
N GLU A 374 -1.73 7.78 14.08
CA GLU A 374 -1.91 8.11 12.66
C GLU A 374 -2.10 6.83 11.81
N PRO A 375 -3.12 6.80 10.92
CA PRO A 375 -3.30 5.69 9.99
C PRO A 375 -2.08 5.48 9.11
N GLU A 376 -1.77 4.23 8.80
CA GLU A 376 -0.63 3.87 7.98
C GLU A 376 -1.09 3.38 6.62
N LEU A 377 -0.55 3.96 5.55
CA LEU A 377 -0.79 3.58 4.17
C LEU A 377 0.44 2.82 3.65
N ILE A 378 0.26 1.62 3.12
CA ILE A 378 1.37 0.74 2.72
C ILE A 378 1.13 0.26 1.28
N ASP A 379 2.02 0.65 0.38
CA ASP A 379 2.12 0.05 -0.96
C ASP A 379 3.04 -1.17 -0.89
N MET A 380 2.48 -2.36 -1.07
CA MET A 380 3.20 -3.63 -0.99
C MET A 380 3.73 -4.10 -2.35
N GLY A 381 3.47 -3.32 -3.42
CA GLY A 381 3.87 -3.64 -4.79
C GLY A 381 2.91 -4.58 -5.54
N SER A 382 2.15 -5.43 -4.86
CA SER A 382 1.06 -6.25 -5.41
C SER A 382 -0.29 -5.88 -4.84
N ASP A 383 -0.29 -5.35 -3.62
CA ASP A 383 -1.46 -5.02 -2.83
C ASP A 383 -1.27 -3.66 -2.17
N PHE A 384 -2.37 -3.02 -1.84
CA PHE A 384 -2.38 -1.78 -1.06
C PHE A 384 -3.09 -2.01 0.28
N ARG A 385 -2.47 -1.59 1.39
CA ARG A 385 -2.99 -1.79 2.73
C ARG A 385 -3.15 -0.48 3.47
N ILE A 386 -4.24 -0.38 4.23
CA ILE A 386 -4.46 0.69 5.21
C ILE A 386 -4.58 0.06 6.59
N ASN A 387 -3.83 0.57 7.56
CA ASN A 387 -3.90 0.21 8.97
C ASN A 387 -4.52 1.37 9.76
N LEU A 388 -5.59 1.09 10.50
CA LEU A 388 -6.19 2.00 11.46
C LEU A 388 -5.98 1.41 12.87
N TYR A 389 -5.25 2.12 13.72
CA TYR A 389 -4.82 1.62 15.02
C TYR A 389 -5.88 1.85 16.10
N ARG A 390 -6.07 0.84 16.97
CA ARG A 390 -6.93 0.91 18.15
C ARG A 390 -6.19 1.59 19.31
N LYS A 391 -6.91 2.22 20.24
CA LYS A 391 -6.31 2.66 21.50
C LYS A 391 -5.80 1.42 22.24
N LYS A 392 -4.56 1.44 22.72
CA LYS A 392 -4.07 0.42 23.65
C LYS A 392 -4.99 0.44 24.87
N ALA A 393 -5.64 -0.67 25.20
CA ALA A 393 -6.21 -0.84 26.53
C ALA A 393 -5.07 -0.64 27.55
N ILE A 394 -5.23 0.32 28.45
CA ILE A 394 -4.32 0.46 29.60
C ILE A 394 -4.63 -0.74 30.49
N THR A 395 -3.90 -1.82 30.32
CA THR A 395 -3.88 -2.91 31.28
C THR A 395 -2.91 -2.51 32.39
N ASP A 396 -3.40 -2.38 33.62
CA ASP A 396 -2.54 -2.34 34.78
C ASP A 396 -1.77 -3.66 34.92
N GLN A 397 -0.70 -3.67 35.72
CA GLN A 397 0.19 -4.82 35.88
C GLN A 397 -0.52 -6.09 36.42
N ASN A 398 -1.82 -6.03 36.74
CA ASN A 398 -2.63 -7.12 37.30
C ASN A 398 -3.73 -7.61 36.35
N GLY A 399 -3.82 -7.10 35.12
CA GLY A 399 -4.77 -7.60 34.12
C GLY A 399 -6.24 -7.23 34.34
N VAL A 400 -6.53 -6.29 35.23
CA VAL A 400 -7.89 -5.80 35.52
C VAL A 400 -8.05 -4.42 34.88
N VAL A 401 -9.04 -4.29 33.99
CA VAL A 401 -9.45 -3.01 33.39
C VAL A 401 -10.29 -2.26 34.44
N ASP A 402 -9.80 -1.17 35.03
CA ASP A 402 -10.61 -0.27 35.87
C ASP A 402 -11.39 0.72 34.98
N PRO A 403 -12.73 0.68 34.97
CA PRO A 403 -13.52 1.60 34.16
C PRO A 403 -13.52 3.05 34.70
N ARG A 404 -12.89 3.32 35.84
CA ARG A 404 -13.02 4.59 36.57
C ARG A 404 -11.88 5.61 36.33
N GLU A 405 -10.77 5.23 35.68
CA GLU A 405 -9.67 6.16 35.38
C GLU A 405 -9.78 6.89 34.03
N ARG A 406 -10.99 6.94 33.44
CA ARG A 406 -11.18 7.62 32.13
C ARG A 406 -11.38 9.13 32.20
N ASP A 407 -11.55 9.72 33.37
CA ASP A 407 -11.87 11.17 33.49
C ASP A 407 -11.21 11.80 34.70
N THR A 408 -9.94 12.21 34.59
CA THR A 408 -9.42 13.36 35.36
C THR A 408 -8.11 13.86 34.76
N ASN A 409 -8.21 14.62 33.66
CA ASN A 409 -7.19 15.61 33.31
C ASN A 409 -7.72 16.52 32.18
N ASP A 410 -8.78 17.25 32.47
CA ASP A 410 -9.08 18.51 31.80
C ASP A 410 -9.27 19.55 32.88
N THR A 411 -8.23 20.26 33.20
CA THR A 411 -8.20 21.67 33.61
C THR A 411 -6.82 22.02 34.11
N LYS A 412 -6.03 22.65 33.25
CA LYS A 412 -5.28 23.89 33.54
C LYS A 412 -4.52 24.30 32.28
N ALA A 413 -5.08 25.32 31.63
CA ALA A 413 -4.30 26.22 30.82
C ALA A 413 -3.39 27.02 31.75
N ASP A 414 -2.11 27.10 31.37
CA ASP A 414 -1.37 28.38 31.45
C ASP A 414 -0.08 28.27 30.65
N THR A 415 -0.01 29.20 29.72
CA THR A 415 1.11 29.82 29.03
C THR A 415 2.51 29.52 29.54
N ASN A 416 3.44 29.09 28.65
CA ASN A 416 4.59 29.92 28.28
C ASN A 416 5.40 29.35 27.11
N ASP A 417 5.80 30.29 26.28
CA ASP A 417 6.64 30.22 25.10
C ASP A 417 7.99 29.49 25.24
N THR A 418 8.40 29.03 24.08
CA THR A 418 9.71 29.10 23.44
C THR A 418 10.57 27.85 23.30
N LYS A 419 10.86 27.68 22.02
CA LYS A 419 12.05 27.12 21.36
C LYS A 419 12.11 25.64 21.02
N ALA A 420 12.21 25.49 19.70
CA ALA A 420 12.70 24.37 18.95
C ALA A 420 13.91 23.66 19.57
N ASP A 421 13.90 22.34 19.50
CA ASP A 421 15.05 21.61 18.98
C ASP A 421 14.62 20.24 18.46
N THR A 422 15.01 20.02 17.22
CA THR A 422 15.00 18.76 16.49
C THR A 422 16.01 17.80 17.12
N ASN A 423 15.54 16.64 17.52
CA ASN A 423 16.20 15.33 17.55
C ASN A 423 15.53 14.48 18.63
N ASP A 424 14.78 13.41 18.18
CA ASP A 424 14.76 12.15 18.91
C ASP A 424 13.76 11.19 18.23
N THR A 425 14.28 10.38 17.33
CA THR A 425 13.60 9.17 16.85
C THR A 425 14.57 7.98 16.87
N LYS A 426 15.35 7.86 17.94
CA LYS A 426 16.25 6.70 18.17
C LYS A 426 16.13 6.04 19.55
N ALA A 427 15.35 6.57 20.46
CA ALA A 427 15.33 6.10 21.85
C ALA A 427 14.49 4.85 22.11
N ASP A 428 13.37 4.63 21.37
CA ASP A 428 12.43 3.53 21.72
C ASP A 428 12.83 2.13 21.22
N THR A 429 13.78 2.01 20.30
CA THR A 429 14.26 0.70 19.82
C THR A 429 15.45 0.18 20.61
N ASP A 430 16.21 1.03 21.29
CA ASP A 430 17.39 0.66 22.04
C ASP A 430 17.02 0.12 23.42
N ASP A 431 16.04 0.68 24.11
CA ASP A 431 15.57 0.21 25.43
C ASP A 431 14.93 -1.19 25.40
N ILE A 432 14.22 -1.53 24.34
CA ILE A 432 13.62 -2.86 24.18
C ILE A 432 14.70 -3.91 23.83
N ASN A 433 15.69 -3.56 23.06
CA ASN A 433 16.83 -4.44 22.76
C ASN A 433 17.68 -4.70 24.01
N ASP A 434 17.98 -3.68 24.82
CA ASP A 434 18.73 -3.81 26.07
C ASP A 434 18.04 -4.75 27.07
N THR A 435 16.72 -4.73 27.16
CA THR A 435 15.93 -5.62 28.02
C THR A 435 16.03 -7.08 27.58
N TYR A 436 15.95 -7.37 26.28
CA TYR A 436 16.09 -8.74 25.76
C TYR A 436 17.55 -9.22 25.78
N GLU A 437 18.53 -8.34 25.57
CA GLU A 437 19.96 -8.67 25.68
C GLU A 437 20.27 -9.14 27.10
N LYS A 438 19.82 -8.42 28.12
CA LYS A 438 19.99 -8.78 29.52
C LYS A 438 19.32 -10.11 29.87
N ALA A 439 18.06 -10.30 29.42
CA ALA A 439 17.32 -11.54 29.65
C ALA A 439 17.97 -12.76 28.94
N ILE A 440 18.57 -12.58 27.77
CA ILE A 440 19.31 -13.64 27.07
C ILE A 440 20.60 -13.99 27.81
N LEU A 441 21.35 -12.99 28.34
CA LEU A 441 22.54 -13.21 29.15
C LEU A 441 22.20 -14.00 30.39
N ASP A 442 21.13 -13.66 31.12
CA ASP A 442 20.68 -14.39 32.31
C ASP A 442 20.31 -15.85 32.00
N ILE A 443 19.65 -16.10 30.84
CA ILE A 443 19.32 -17.47 30.40
C ILE A 443 20.60 -18.26 30.11
N ILE A 444 21.60 -17.66 29.46
CA ILE A 444 22.88 -18.29 29.13
C ILE A 444 23.69 -18.55 30.36
N GLN A 445 23.67 -17.65 31.35
CA GLN A 445 24.34 -17.81 32.63
C GLN A 445 23.81 -19.01 33.44
N ASN A 446 22.49 -19.24 33.38
CA ASN A 446 21.85 -20.38 34.05
C ASN A 446 21.96 -21.70 33.28
N ASP A 447 22.07 -21.65 31.94
CA ASP A 447 22.21 -22.85 31.07
C ASP A 447 23.05 -22.50 29.84
N SER A 448 24.34 -22.76 29.91
CA SER A 448 25.30 -22.48 28.84
C SER A 448 25.07 -23.33 27.56
N SER A 449 24.31 -24.42 27.67
CA SER A 449 23.98 -25.32 26.56
C SER A 449 22.66 -24.97 25.87
N VAL A 450 21.98 -23.91 26.32
CA VAL A 450 20.66 -23.51 25.85
C VAL A 450 20.64 -23.27 24.33
N THR A 451 19.64 -23.81 23.66
CA THR A 451 19.44 -23.60 22.21
C THR A 451 18.69 -22.30 21.94
N GLN A 452 18.96 -21.66 20.82
CA GLN A 452 18.24 -20.45 20.38
C GLN A 452 16.71 -20.65 20.33
N LYS A 453 16.26 -21.86 20.01
CA LYS A 453 14.85 -22.24 20.05
C LYS A 453 14.26 -22.19 21.45
N ASN A 454 15.01 -22.69 22.45
CA ASN A 454 14.59 -22.66 23.85
C ASN A 454 14.61 -21.26 24.45
N ILE A 455 15.59 -20.41 24.05
CA ILE A 455 15.61 -18.99 24.41
C ILE A 455 14.37 -18.29 23.89
N GLY A 456 14.03 -18.48 22.62
CA GLY A 456 12.82 -17.91 22.01
C GLY A 456 11.54 -18.32 22.74
N LYS A 457 11.45 -19.62 23.11
CA LYS A 457 10.30 -20.14 23.86
C LYS A 457 10.20 -19.56 25.28
N LYS A 458 11.33 -19.39 25.99
CA LYS A 458 11.36 -18.81 27.34
C LYS A 458 11.01 -17.31 27.36
N LEU A 459 11.41 -16.57 26.32
CA LEU A 459 11.21 -15.12 26.23
C LEU A 459 9.96 -14.73 25.41
N GLY A 460 9.25 -15.70 24.83
CA GLY A 460 8.07 -15.41 24.00
C GLY A 460 8.38 -14.66 22.70
N ILE A 461 9.62 -14.76 22.17
CA ILE A 461 10.06 -14.05 20.97
C ILE A 461 10.45 -15.01 19.84
N SER A 462 10.40 -14.52 18.60
CA SER A 462 10.72 -15.33 17.42
C SER A 462 12.19 -15.78 17.42
N ILE A 463 12.44 -16.97 16.85
CA ILE A 463 13.83 -17.49 16.68
C ILE A 463 14.69 -16.52 15.85
N ALA A 464 14.08 -15.79 14.89
CA ALA A 464 14.76 -14.77 14.10
C ALA A 464 15.23 -13.61 14.95
N THR A 465 14.40 -13.14 15.88
CA THR A 465 14.73 -12.10 16.85
C THR A 465 15.86 -12.56 17.80
N VAL A 466 15.77 -13.79 18.33
CA VAL A 466 16.85 -14.37 19.17
C VAL A 466 18.17 -14.41 18.41
N LYS A 467 18.16 -14.90 17.16
CA LYS A 467 19.36 -14.94 16.30
C LYS A 467 19.96 -13.55 16.08
N ARG A 468 19.14 -12.54 15.87
CA ARG A 468 19.60 -11.15 15.67
C ARG A 468 20.27 -10.60 16.93
N ILE A 469 19.63 -10.75 18.08
CA ILE A 469 20.17 -10.28 19.37
C ILE A 469 21.43 -11.04 19.76
N MET A 470 21.47 -12.35 19.63
CA MET A 470 22.68 -13.14 19.92
C MET A 470 23.85 -12.80 18.98
N ARG A 471 23.59 -12.44 17.72
CA ARG A 471 24.65 -11.92 16.83
C ARG A 471 25.16 -10.57 17.27
N SER A 472 24.28 -9.69 17.78
CA SER A 472 24.67 -8.40 18.36
C SER A 472 25.58 -8.62 19.56
N LEU A 473 25.19 -9.47 20.51
CA LEU A 473 25.99 -9.83 21.70
C LEU A 473 27.33 -10.47 21.36
N GLN A 474 27.39 -11.29 20.30
CA GLN A 474 28.67 -11.85 19.82
C GLN A 474 29.57 -10.78 19.20
N LYS A 475 28.99 -9.88 18.38
CA LYS A 475 29.74 -8.80 17.72
C LYS A 475 30.26 -7.77 18.72
N SER A 476 29.54 -7.52 19.79
CA SER A 476 29.95 -6.64 20.90
C SER A 476 30.84 -7.31 21.96
N GLY A 477 31.17 -8.61 21.78
CA GLY A 477 32.09 -9.33 22.67
C GLY A 477 31.52 -9.78 24.01
N TRP A 478 30.17 -9.75 24.17
CA TRP A 478 29.50 -10.19 25.39
C TRP A 478 29.40 -11.70 25.55
N ILE A 479 29.18 -12.43 24.43
CA ILE A 479 29.09 -13.89 24.42
C ILE A 479 29.98 -14.48 23.33
N GLN A 480 30.51 -15.66 23.57
CA GLN A 480 31.22 -16.46 22.57
C GLN A 480 30.70 -17.89 22.61
N ARG A 481 30.76 -18.56 21.46
CA ARG A 481 30.41 -19.99 21.40
C ARG A 481 31.67 -20.82 21.42
N GLU A 482 31.75 -21.74 22.35
CA GLU A 482 32.82 -22.74 22.44
C GLU A 482 32.31 -24.10 22.01
N GLY A 483 33.10 -24.81 21.15
CA GLY A 483 32.76 -26.11 20.64
C GLY A 483 32.05 -26.14 19.29
N SER A 484 31.53 -27.30 18.88
CA SER A 484 30.91 -27.51 17.59
C SER A 484 29.49 -26.92 17.50
N SER A 485 28.96 -26.74 16.28
CA SER A 485 27.60 -26.25 16.06
C SER A 485 26.50 -27.15 16.65
N ARG A 486 26.80 -28.43 16.93
CA ARG A 486 25.84 -29.40 17.50
C ARG A 486 25.95 -29.56 19.01
N ASN A 487 27.19 -29.51 19.58
CA ASN A 487 27.46 -29.75 20.99
C ASN A 487 28.26 -28.63 21.69
N GLY A 488 28.19 -27.40 21.17
CA GLY A 488 28.89 -26.25 21.76
C GLY A 488 28.06 -25.55 22.81
N SER A 489 28.74 -24.88 23.75
CA SER A 489 28.17 -24.05 24.82
C SER A 489 28.40 -22.57 24.57
N TRP A 490 27.58 -21.72 25.18
CA TRP A 490 27.74 -20.28 25.18
C TRP A 490 28.54 -19.84 26.42
N VAL A 491 29.52 -18.99 26.22
CA VAL A 491 30.34 -18.42 27.31
C VAL A 491 30.15 -16.92 27.31
N ILE A 492 29.88 -16.35 28.49
CA ILE A 492 29.81 -14.91 28.72
C ILE A 492 31.21 -14.40 28.98
N ILE A 493 31.70 -13.43 28.17
CA ILE A 493 33.06 -12.91 28.24
C ILE A 493 33.16 -11.64 29.12
N ASN A 494 32.12 -10.80 29.08
CA ASN A 494 32.04 -9.58 29.89
C ASN A 494 30.80 -9.64 30.80
N SER A 495 31.00 -9.64 32.11
CA SER A 495 29.95 -9.36 33.10
C SER A 495 29.94 -7.85 33.36
N LYS A 496 28.83 -7.16 33.06
CA LYS A 496 28.60 -5.84 33.65
C LYS A 496 28.32 -6.03 35.12
N GLU A 497 29.19 -5.50 36.00
CA GLU A 497 28.86 -5.20 37.38
C GLU A 497 27.77 -4.15 37.46
#